data_9be01ebdf481a5bc811948fae5724883
#
_entry.id   9be01ebdf481a5bc811948fae5724883
#
_cell.length_a   1.000
_cell.length_b   1.000
_cell.length_c   1.000
_cell.angle_alpha   90.00
_cell.angle_beta   90.00
_cell.angle_gamma   90.00
#
_symmetry.space_group_name_H-M   'P 1'
#
loop_
_entity.id
_entity.type
_entity.pdbx_description
1 polymer ?
#
loop_
_entity_poly.entity_id
_entity_poly.type
_entity_poly.pdbx_seq_one_letter_code
_entity_poly.pdbx_strand_id
1 'polypeptide(L)'
;MIEVSFSSSFKKAFKKRIGRQSDLKQKFWQKVEKFVLDPFDRSLKTHKLSGRLQELWSFTIDYDVRVLFYFTDEGNAVFVDIGSHDEVY
;
A
#
# COMPACT_ATOMS: atom_id res chain seq x y z
N MET A 1 15.31 -1.68 8.31
CA MET A 1 14.58 -1.51 7.03
C MET A 1 13.81 -2.80 6.74
N ILE A 2 12.52 -2.68 6.46
CA ILE A 2 11.71 -3.87 6.15
C ILE A 2 11.75 -4.17 4.66
N GLU A 3 11.50 -5.42 4.31
CA GLU A 3 11.38 -5.84 2.92
C GLU A 3 9.92 -5.78 2.49
N VAL A 4 9.68 -5.39 1.24
CA VAL A 4 8.35 -5.31 0.66
C VAL A 4 8.26 -6.27 -0.52
N SER A 5 7.19 -7.06 -0.53
CA SER A 5 6.85 -7.94 -1.64
C SER A 5 5.52 -7.51 -2.25
N PHE A 6 5.33 -7.83 -3.51
CA PHE A 6 4.10 -7.51 -4.24
C PHE A 6 3.41 -8.80 -4.64
N SER A 7 2.17 -8.99 -4.19
CA SER A 7 1.37 -10.15 -4.60
C SER A 7 0.96 -10.00 -6.07
N SER A 8 0.52 -11.10 -6.69
CA SER A 8 0.00 -11.02 -8.05
C SER A 8 -1.23 -10.14 -8.14
N SER A 9 -2.09 -10.14 -7.12
CA SER A 9 -3.26 -9.26 -7.09
C SER A 9 -2.84 -7.78 -7.06
N PHE A 10 -1.79 -7.46 -6.29
CA PHE A 10 -1.26 -6.09 -6.25
C PHE A 10 -0.74 -5.68 -7.63
N LYS A 11 0.05 -6.54 -8.27
CA LYS A 11 0.62 -6.22 -9.58
C LYS A 11 -0.47 -5.94 -10.61
N LYS A 12 -1.54 -6.73 -10.60
CA LYS A 12 -2.68 -6.52 -11.50
C LYS A 12 -3.38 -5.20 -11.21
N ALA A 13 -3.66 -4.92 -9.94
CA ALA A 13 -4.31 -3.68 -9.55
C ALA A 13 -3.46 -2.46 -9.90
N PHE A 14 -2.16 -2.54 -9.65
CA PHE A 14 -1.24 -1.46 -9.96
C PHE A 14 -1.25 -1.16 -11.46
N LYS A 15 -1.09 -2.19 -12.29
CA LYS A 15 -1.10 -2.01 -13.74
C LYS A 15 -2.41 -1.42 -14.23
N LYS A 16 -3.54 -1.90 -13.72
CA LYS A 16 -4.87 -1.49 -14.16
C LYS A 16 -5.22 -0.07 -13.71
N ARG A 17 -4.90 0.27 -12.45
CA ARG A 17 -5.40 1.51 -11.83
C ARG A 17 -4.40 2.64 -11.82
N ILE A 18 -3.11 2.32 -11.77
CA ILE A 18 -2.03 3.30 -11.58
C ILE A 18 -1.09 3.37 -12.78
N GLY A 19 -0.97 2.29 -13.52
CA GLY A 19 0.10 2.07 -14.50
C GLY A 19 0.31 3.14 -15.56
N ARG A 20 -0.75 3.93 -15.87
CA ARG A 20 -0.65 5.00 -16.88
C ARG A 20 -0.55 6.40 -16.26
N GLN A 21 -0.52 6.50 -14.95
CA GLN A 21 -0.51 7.77 -14.25
C GLN A 21 0.88 8.00 -13.66
N SER A 22 1.75 8.67 -14.44
CA SER A 22 3.14 8.84 -14.05
C SER A 22 3.29 9.57 -12.72
N ASP A 23 2.44 10.55 -12.43
CA ASP A 23 2.48 11.30 -11.18
C ASP A 23 2.18 10.39 -9.98
N LEU A 24 1.18 9.51 -10.11
CA LEU A 24 0.84 8.57 -9.04
C LEU A 24 1.92 7.52 -8.85
N LYS A 25 2.53 7.05 -9.95
CA LYS A 25 3.64 6.10 -9.87
C LYS A 25 4.81 6.71 -9.09
N GLN A 26 5.13 7.96 -9.37
CA GLN A 26 6.20 8.66 -8.69
C GLN A 26 5.89 8.80 -7.19
N LYS A 27 4.67 9.21 -6.87
CA LYS A 27 4.24 9.33 -5.47
C LYS A 27 4.27 7.98 -4.76
N PHE A 28 3.87 6.92 -5.45
CA PHE A 28 3.92 5.56 -4.90
C PHE A 28 5.34 5.21 -4.46
N TRP A 29 6.32 5.39 -5.34
CA TRP A 29 7.70 5.03 -5.01
C TRP A 29 8.27 5.90 -3.91
N GLN A 30 7.92 7.19 -3.88
CA GLN A 30 8.32 8.09 -2.79
C GLN A 30 7.78 7.60 -1.45
N LYS A 31 6.52 7.16 -1.42
CA LYS A 31 5.92 6.65 -0.19
C LYS A 31 6.48 5.31 0.21
N VAL A 32 6.81 4.45 -0.76
CA VAL A 32 7.44 3.16 -0.46
C VAL A 32 8.82 3.37 0.19
N GLU A 33 9.59 4.35 -0.27
CA GLU A 33 10.87 4.67 0.37
C GLU A 33 10.69 5.02 1.85
N LYS A 34 9.67 5.80 2.18
CA LYS A 34 9.37 6.12 3.57
C LYS A 34 8.90 4.89 4.34
N PHE A 35 8.06 4.08 3.70
CA PHE A 35 7.48 2.88 4.30
C PHE A 35 8.55 1.88 4.74
N VAL A 36 9.56 1.64 3.89
CA VAL A 36 10.59 0.66 4.21
C VAL A 36 11.47 1.11 5.38
N LEU A 37 11.60 2.41 5.59
CA LEU A 37 12.35 2.97 6.71
C LEU A 37 11.50 2.98 7.98
N ASP A 38 10.22 3.32 7.87
CA ASP A 38 9.28 3.39 8.99
C ASP A 38 7.85 3.24 8.46
N PRO A 39 7.26 2.03 8.58
CA PRO A 39 5.90 1.81 8.08
C PRO A 39 4.85 2.69 8.75
N PHE A 40 5.17 3.26 9.91
CA PHE A 40 4.25 4.11 10.67
C PHE A 40 4.62 5.59 10.59
N ASP A 41 5.42 5.98 9.59
CA ASP A 41 5.70 7.39 9.32
C ASP A 41 4.37 8.14 9.19
N ARG A 42 4.28 9.32 9.79
CA ARG A 42 3.03 10.09 9.86
C ARG A 42 2.43 10.41 8.49
N SER A 43 3.28 10.64 7.50
CA SER A 43 2.81 10.99 6.15
C SER A 43 2.08 9.83 5.46
N LEU A 44 2.28 8.60 5.94
CA LEU A 44 1.65 7.41 5.37
C LEU A 44 0.25 7.16 5.92
N LYS A 45 -0.07 7.69 7.10
CA LYS A 45 -1.35 7.47 7.77
C LYS A 45 -1.70 5.99 7.88
N THR A 46 -0.69 5.19 8.20
CA THR A 46 -0.84 3.74 8.30
C THR A 46 -1.79 3.37 9.44
N HIS A 47 -2.75 2.51 9.14
CA HIS A 47 -3.69 2.04 10.14
C HIS A 47 -4.20 0.65 9.82
N LYS A 48 -4.59 -0.07 10.86
CA LYS A 48 -5.15 -1.41 10.72
C LYS A 48 -6.62 -1.30 10.34
N LEU A 49 -7.06 -2.15 9.42
CA LEU A 49 -8.46 -2.16 9.00
C LEU A 49 -9.30 -2.99 9.95
N SER A 50 -10.62 -2.82 9.88
CA SER A 50 -11.57 -3.53 10.73
C SER A 50 -12.58 -4.29 9.87
N GLY A 51 -13.43 -5.09 10.53
CA GLY A 51 -14.45 -5.87 9.83
C GLY A 51 -13.84 -6.99 9.02
N ARG A 52 -14.30 -7.13 7.78
CA ARG A 52 -13.86 -8.23 6.90
C ARG A 52 -12.40 -8.16 6.51
N LEU A 53 -11.79 -6.98 6.63
CA LEU A 53 -10.41 -6.74 6.24
C LEU A 53 -9.48 -6.63 7.44
N GLN A 54 -9.88 -7.17 8.59
CA GLN A 54 -9.16 -6.98 9.86
C GLN A 54 -7.72 -7.49 9.85
N GLU A 55 -7.36 -8.37 8.91
CA GLU A 55 -5.99 -8.86 8.78
C GLU A 55 -5.10 -7.90 7.99
N LEU A 56 -5.69 -6.89 7.39
CA LEU A 56 -4.98 -5.97 6.51
C LEU A 56 -4.77 -4.61 7.16
N TRP A 57 -3.75 -3.94 6.66
CA TRP A 57 -3.41 -2.56 6.99
C TRP A 57 -3.51 -1.72 5.73
N SER A 58 -3.58 -0.42 5.89
CA SER A 58 -3.64 0.51 4.77
C SER A 58 -2.66 1.65 5.01
N PHE A 59 -2.03 2.14 3.94
CA PHE A 59 -1.35 3.42 4.00
C PHE A 59 -1.68 4.23 2.73
N THR A 60 -1.51 5.55 2.83
CA THR A 60 -1.95 6.45 1.76
C THR A 60 -0.78 6.82 0.85
N ILE A 61 -1.07 6.86 -0.45
CA ILE A 61 -0.14 7.33 -1.48
C ILE A 61 -0.45 8.79 -1.81
N ASP A 62 -1.74 9.10 -1.97
CA ASP A 62 -2.22 10.41 -2.34
C ASP A 62 -3.59 10.56 -1.69
N TYR A 63 -4.26 11.68 -1.94
CA TYR A 63 -5.53 12.01 -1.29
C TYR A 63 -6.51 10.85 -1.27
N ASP A 64 -6.69 10.17 -2.39
CA ASP A 64 -7.67 9.07 -2.48
C ASP A 64 -7.05 7.78 -3.01
N VAL A 65 -5.73 7.61 -2.90
CA VAL A 65 -5.08 6.38 -3.34
C VAL A 65 -4.42 5.71 -2.16
N ARG A 66 -4.76 4.45 -1.93
CA ARG A 66 -4.30 3.67 -0.79
C ARG A 66 -3.72 2.34 -1.22
N VAL A 67 -2.77 1.85 -0.42
CA VAL A 67 -2.21 0.51 -0.56
C VAL A 67 -2.73 -0.34 0.59
N LEU A 68 -3.20 -1.54 0.28
CA LEU A 68 -3.54 -2.53 1.31
C LEU A 68 -2.40 -3.53 1.42
N PHE A 69 -2.06 -3.91 2.64
CA PHE A 69 -0.93 -4.80 2.87
C PHE A 69 -1.11 -5.55 4.19
N TYR A 70 -0.29 -6.58 4.38
CA TYR A 70 -0.20 -7.25 5.68
C TYR A 70 1.27 -7.38 6.07
N PHE A 71 1.52 -7.49 7.37
CA PHE A 71 2.85 -7.77 7.89
C PHE A 71 3.05 -9.28 7.97
N THR A 72 4.23 -9.74 7.60
CA THR A 72 4.61 -11.14 7.78
C THR A 72 5.08 -11.36 9.23
N ASP A 73 5.21 -12.62 9.61
CA ASP A 73 5.71 -12.98 10.95
C ASP A 73 7.12 -12.44 11.19
N GLU A 74 7.89 -12.25 10.12
CA GLU A 74 9.26 -11.72 10.21
C GLU A 74 9.30 -10.20 10.26
N GLY A 75 8.15 -9.53 10.22
CA GLY A 75 8.08 -8.07 10.26
C GLY A 75 8.25 -7.40 8.91
N ASN A 76 8.20 -8.15 7.82
CA ASN A 76 8.19 -7.60 6.47
C ASN A 76 6.75 -7.35 6.01
N ALA A 77 6.56 -6.81 4.83
CA ALA A 77 5.24 -6.46 4.34
C ALA A 77 4.97 -7.03 2.96
N VAL A 78 3.71 -7.44 2.72
CA VAL A 78 3.26 -7.88 1.41
C VAL A 78 2.13 -6.95 0.99
N PHE A 79 2.30 -6.25 -0.13
CA PHE A 79 1.28 -5.38 -0.70
C PHE A 79 0.31 -6.25 -1.51
N VAL A 80 -0.99 -6.09 -1.27
CA VAL A 80 -1.99 -6.95 -1.90
C VAL A 80 -2.99 -6.21 -2.78
N ASP A 81 -3.14 -4.89 -2.59
CA ASP A 81 -4.06 -4.11 -3.42
C ASP A 81 -3.66 -2.65 -3.41
N ILE A 82 -4.08 -1.90 -4.42
CA ILE A 82 -3.87 -0.45 -4.52
C ILE A 82 -5.01 0.14 -5.35
N GLY A 83 -5.50 1.29 -4.94
CA GLY A 83 -6.57 1.98 -5.66
C GLY A 83 -7.20 3.04 -4.79
N SER A 84 -8.33 3.59 -5.28
CA SER A 84 -9.13 4.53 -4.50
C SER A 84 -9.81 3.82 -3.34
N HIS A 85 -10.36 4.60 -2.41
CA HIS A 85 -11.12 4.05 -1.28
C HIS A 85 -12.20 3.06 -1.77
N ASP A 86 -12.97 3.46 -2.79
CA ASP A 86 -14.05 2.61 -3.29
C ASP A 86 -13.54 1.37 -4.02
N GLU A 87 -12.35 1.43 -4.59
CA GLU A 87 -11.78 0.29 -5.31
C GLU A 87 -11.23 -0.79 -4.39
N VAL A 88 -10.68 -0.40 -3.22
CA VAL A 88 -10.00 -1.35 -2.33
C VAL A 88 -10.84 -1.75 -1.12
N TYR A 89 -11.83 -0.96 -0.75
CA TYR A 89 -12.74 -1.26 0.34
C TYR A 89 -14.11 -1.60 -0.22
#